data_075f48ca184ff1fb3a1d6e9556fbb9d5
#
_entry.id   075f48ca184ff1fb3a1d6e9556fbb9d5
#
_cell.length_a   1.000
_cell.length_b   1.000
_cell.length_c   1.000
_cell.angle_alpha   90.00
_cell.angle_beta   90.00
_cell.angle_gamma   90.00
#
_symmetry.space_group_name_H-M   'P 1'
#
loop_
_entity.id
_entity.type
_entity.pdbx_description
1 polymer ?
#
loop_
_entity_poly.entity_id
_entity_poly.type
_entity_poly.pdbx_seq_one_letter_code
_entity_poly.pdbx_strand_id
1 'polypeptide(L)'
;MKIDTTMQLGAPYNKEEMLAAFKAEHQMVYDFFVAIPADHFFSAPDGVWTPADNLVHLTVSCKPLVMGMKLPKLALRMRFGKPDKPSRSLAAVRSEYIHVALAGGGVATGQYVPQVKATTAAERSKILDRWQKVGRDMEKTLAKWEDADLDTIAVPHPLLGNMTLREILFFTLYHNLHHVRDVQQLLSLPQSEWFDLVFVELK
;
A
#
# COMPACT_ATOMS: atom_id res chain seq x y z
N MET A 1 -20.78 -6.43 13.49
CA MET A 1 -19.67 -7.34 13.16
C MET A 1 -18.39 -6.68 13.69
N LYS A 2 -17.73 -7.29 14.67
CA LYS A 2 -16.44 -6.75 15.16
C LYS A 2 -15.38 -7.14 14.12
N ILE A 3 -14.89 -6.16 13.38
CA ILE A 3 -13.66 -6.32 12.60
C ILE A 3 -12.54 -6.17 13.64
N ASP A 4 -11.68 -7.17 13.77
CA ASP A 4 -10.48 -7.04 14.60
C ASP A 4 -9.56 -6.02 13.93
N THR A 5 -9.49 -4.82 14.50
CA THR A 5 -8.79 -3.67 13.94
C THR A 5 -7.41 -3.46 14.55
N THR A 6 -7.00 -4.30 15.50
CA THR A 6 -5.71 -4.23 16.18
C THR A 6 -4.64 -4.98 15.40
N MET A 7 -4.23 -4.44 14.28
CA MET A 7 -3.02 -4.92 13.62
C MET A 7 -1.81 -4.13 14.10
N GLN A 8 -1.01 -4.75 14.94
CA GLN A 8 0.35 -4.29 15.23
C GLN A 8 1.28 -4.79 14.12
N LEU A 9 1.35 -4.03 13.02
CA LEU A 9 2.54 -4.09 12.19
C LEU A 9 3.65 -3.46 13.02
N GLY A 10 4.61 -4.26 13.51
CA GLY A 10 5.85 -3.73 14.06
C GLY A 10 6.50 -2.75 13.06
N ALA A 11 7.62 -2.15 13.40
CA ALA A 11 8.42 -1.40 12.43
C ALA A 11 9.27 -2.39 11.61
N PRO A 12 8.75 -2.99 10.52
CA PRO A 12 9.47 -4.01 9.79
C PRO A 12 10.67 -3.35 9.12
N TYR A 13 11.87 -3.77 9.49
CA TYR A 13 13.09 -3.23 8.92
C TYR A 13 13.74 -4.20 7.94
N ASN A 14 13.82 -5.47 8.28
CA ASN A 14 14.41 -6.49 7.42
C ASN A 14 13.37 -7.16 6.51
N LYS A 15 13.85 -7.92 5.53
CA LYS A 15 13.01 -8.57 4.52
C LYS A 15 11.96 -9.51 5.11
N GLU A 16 12.35 -10.30 6.11
CA GLU A 16 11.47 -11.28 6.76
C GLU A 16 10.32 -10.59 7.49
N GLU A 17 10.62 -9.52 8.21
CA GLU A 17 9.63 -8.69 8.89
C GLU A 17 8.70 -7.99 7.91
N MET A 18 9.26 -7.44 6.81
CA MET A 18 8.44 -6.83 5.74
C MET A 18 7.53 -7.86 5.06
N LEU A 19 8.03 -9.06 4.80
CA LEU A 19 7.23 -10.13 4.20
C LEU A 19 6.05 -10.52 5.11
N ALA A 20 6.31 -10.66 6.40
CA ALA A 20 5.27 -10.93 7.40
C ALA A 20 4.26 -9.79 7.47
N ALA A 21 4.73 -8.53 7.47
CA ALA A 21 3.90 -7.33 7.48
C ALA A 21 3.00 -7.25 6.25
N PHE A 22 3.54 -7.45 5.05
CA PHE A 22 2.75 -7.46 3.80
C PHE A 22 1.70 -8.55 3.80
N LYS A 23 2.05 -9.77 4.23
CA LYS A 23 1.10 -10.88 4.29
C LYS A 23 -0.07 -10.56 5.23
N ALA A 24 0.22 -10.06 6.42
CA ALA A 24 -0.78 -9.74 7.42
C ALA A 24 -1.65 -8.55 6.98
N GLU A 25 -1.04 -7.44 6.51
CA GLU A 25 -1.74 -6.27 6.01
C GLU A 25 -2.65 -6.62 4.82
N HIS A 26 -2.14 -7.39 3.87
CA HIS A 26 -2.87 -7.74 2.67
C HIS A 26 -4.16 -8.51 2.95
N GLN A 27 -4.07 -9.46 3.89
CA GLN A 27 -5.24 -10.20 4.37
C GLN A 27 -6.22 -9.29 5.10
N MET A 28 -5.72 -8.43 6.00
CA MET A 28 -6.53 -7.49 6.76
C MET A 28 -7.28 -6.51 5.84
N VAL A 29 -6.60 -5.93 4.85
CA VAL A 29 -7.23 -5.04 3.86
C VAL A 29 -8.32 -5.81 3.08
N TYR A 30 -8.04 -7.05 2.66
CA TYR A 30 -9.05 -7.88 1.99
C TYR A 30 -10.29 -8.11 2.86
N ASP A 31 -10.10 -8.53 4.11
CA ASP A 31 -11.19 -8.82 5.04
C ASP A 31 -12.03 -7.57 5.32
N PHE A 32 -11.37 -6.42 5.47
CA PHE A 32 -12.04 -5.12 5.62
C PHE A 32 -12.97 -4.82 4.43
N PHE A 33 -12.45 -4.88 3.20
CA PHE A 33 -13.23 -4.56 2.01
C PHE A 33 -14.32 -5.61 1.69
N VAL A 34 -14.09 -6.87 2.02
CA VAL A 34 -15.13 -7.91 1.92
C VAL A 34 -16.29 -7.66 2.89
N ALA A 35 -16.00 -7.13 4.07
CA ALA A 35 -16.99 -6.85 5.09
C ALA A 35 -17.90 -5.65 4.79
N ILE A 36 -17.50 -4.76 3.87
CA ILE A 36 -18.31 -3.59 3.47
C ILE A 36 -19.59 -4.08 2.79
N PRO A 37 -20.80 -3.63 3.22
CA PRO A 37 -22.05 -3.98 2.56
C PRO A 37 -22.04 -3.61 1.07
N ALA A 38 -22.76 -4.38 0.25
CA ALA A 38 -22.71 -4.23 -1.21
C ALA A 38 -23.19 -2.86 -1.70
N ASP A 39 -24.16 -2.28 -1.03
CA ASP A 39 -24.71 -0.94 -1.30
C ASP A 39 -23.75 0.20 -0.95
N HIS A 40 -22.86 0.00 0.02
CA HIS A 40 -21.82 0.96 0.38
C HIS A 40 -20.53 0.81 -0.44
N PHE A 41 -20.27 -0.38 -1.00
CA PHE A 41 -19.00 -0.65 -1.69
C PHE A 41 -18.73 0.26 -2.89
N PHE A 42 -19.78 0.70 -3.59
CA PHE A 42 -19.71 1.59 -4.75
C PHE A 42 -20.33 2.96 -4.49
N SER A 43 -20.52 3.35 -3.23
CA SER A 43 -21.20 4.58 -2.86
C SER A 43 -20.26 5.54 -2.12
N ALA A 44 -20.29 6.80 -2.50
CA ALA A 44 -19.65 7.92 -1.81
C ALA A 44 -20.32 9.23 -2.22
N PRO A 45 -20.15 10.33 -1.47
CA PRO A 45 -20.52 11.67 -1.90
C PRO A 45 -19.77 12.07 -3.19
N ASP A 46 -20.34 13.02 -3.95
CA ASP A 46 -19.73 13.52 -5.17
C ASP A 46 -18.30 14.04 -4.93
N GLY A 47 -17.38 13.63 -5.78
CA GLY A 47 -15.96 14.01 -5.69
C GLY A 47 -15.13 13.22 -4.68
N VAL A 48 -15.74 12.29 -3.95
CA VAL A 48 -15.05 11.41 -2.99
C VAL A 48 -14.92 10.00 -3.58
N TRP A 49 -13.77 9.38 -3.40
CA TRP A 49 -13.55 8.00 -3.84
C TRP A 49 -14.40 7.02 -3.02
N THR A 50 -15.09 6.14 -3.74
CA THR A 50 -15.82 5.02 -3.14
C THR A 50 -14.85 4.01 -2.51
N PRO A 51 -15.31 3.09 -1.65
CA PRO A 51 -14.50 1.93 -1.25
C PRO A 51 -13.93 1.17 -2.44
N ALA A 52 -14.71 0.96 -3.50
CA ALA A 52 -14.23 0.31 -4.72
C ALA A 52 -13.07 1.08 -5.38
N ASP A 53 -13.17 2.42 -5.48
CA ASP A 53 -12.10 3.25 -6.05
C ASP A 53 -10.82 3.14 -5.21
N ASN A 54 -10.93 3.21 -3.89
CA ASN A 54 -9.79 3.05 -2.99
C ASN A 54 -9.10 1.70 -3.22
N LEU A 55 -9.82 0.58 -3.24
CA LEU A 55 -9.22 -0.75 -3.44
C LEU A 55 -8.62 -0.93 -4.84
N VAL A 56 -9.25 -0.36 -5.88
CA VAL A 56 -8.68 -0.32 -7.23
C VAL A 56 -7.40 0.48 -7.25
N HIS A 57 -7.36 1.66 -6.59
CA HIS A 57 -6.17 2.49 -6.47
C HIS A 57 -5.02 1.75 -5.78
N LEU A 58 -5.27 1.10 -4.65
CA LEU A 58 -4.28 0.28 -3.97
C LEU A 58 -3.70 -0.81 -4.88
N THR A 59 -4.58 -1.49 -5.62
CA THR A 59 -4.18 -2.55 -6.56
C THR A 59 -3.28 -2.01 -7.67
N VAL A 60 -3.64 -0.86 -8.28
CA VAL A 60 -2.86 -0.29 -9.39
C VAL A 60 -1.56 0.37 -8.88
N SER A 61 -1.52 0.81 -7.62
CA SER A 61 -0.32 1.36 -6.98
C SER A 61 0.71 0.27 -6.65
N CYS A 62 0.28 -0.89 -6.16
CA CYS A 62 1.17 -2.02 -5.86
C CYS A 62 1.71 -2.71 -7.12
N LYS A 63 0.94 -2.73 -8.21
CA LYS A 63 1.29 -3.49 -9.42
C LYS A 63 2.62 -3.11 -10.07
N PRO A 64 2.97 -1.82 -10.28
CA PRO A 64 4.27 -1.44 -10.85
C PRO A 64 5.45 -1.88 -9.98
N LEU A 65 5.31 -1.81 -8.66
CA LEU A 65 6.33 -2.26 -7.72
C LEU A 65 6.57 -3.77 -7.89
N VAL A 66 5.52 -4.58 -7.86
CA VAL A 66 5.60 -6.04 -8.06
C VAL A 66 6.19 -6.37 -9.42
N MET A 67 5.79 -5.66 -10.49
CA MET A 67 6.33 -5.88 -11.83
C MET A 67 7.82 -5.50 -11.92
N GLY A 68 8.20 -4.37 -11.34
CA GLY A 68 9.58 -3.91 -11.28
C GLY A 68 10.46 -4.93 -10.54
N MET A 69 10.03 -5.38 -9.37
CA MET A 69 10.77 -6.37 -8.57
C MET A 69 10.93 -7.74 -9.26
N LYS A 70 10.17 -8.06 -10.30
CA LYS A 70 10.35 -9.28 -11.14
C LYS A 70 11.46 -9.14 -12.17
N LEU A 71 11.93 -7.93 -12.44
CA LEU A 71 13.01 -7.68 -13.39
C LEU A 71 14.38 -8.08 -12.81
N PRO A 72 15.37 -8.42 -13.64
CA PRO A 72 16.73 -8.63 -13.18
C PRO A 72 17.26 -7.41 -12.41
N LYS A 73 17.86 -7.62 -11.24
CA LYS A 73 18.42 -6.54 -10.39
C LYS A 73 19.40 -5.65 -11.16
N LEU A 74 20.21 -6.24 -12.05
CA LEU A 74 21.12 -5.48 -12.90
C LEU A 74 20.37 -4.51 -13.83
N ALA A 75 19.27 -4.95 -14.43
CA ALA A 75 18.46 -4.09 -15.29
C ALA A 75 17.84 -2.92 -14.52
N LEU A 76 17.38 -3.16 -13.29
CA LEU A 76 16.88 -2.09 -12.41
C LEU A 76 17.99 -1.09 -12.05
N ARG A 77 19.18 -1.58 -11.70
CA ARG A 77 20.34 -0.71 -11.40
C ARG A 77 20.79 0.10 -12.62
N MET A 78 20.76 -0.49 -13.81
CA MET A 78 21.08 0.23 -15.05
C MET A 78 20.01 1.29 -15.38
N ARG A 79 18.74 1.01 -15.10
CA ARG A 79 17.61 1.90 -15.43
C ARG A 79 17.45 3.06 -14.45
N PHE A 80 17.62 2.81 -13.15
CA PHE A 80 17.28 3.74 -12.09
C PHE A 80 18.49 4.21 -11.25
N GLY A 81 19.63 3.54 -11.38
CA GLY A 81 20.86 3.87 -10.65
C GLY A 81 20.89 3.31 -9.24
N LYS A 82 21.88 3.81 -8.49
CA LYS A 82 22.04 3.55 -7.05
C LYS A 82 21.43 4.68 -6.25
N PRO A 83 20.94 4.42 -5.04
CA PRO A 83 20.51 5.47 -4.13
C PRO A 83 21.70 6.35 -3.72
N ASP A 84 21.44 7.65 -3.55
CA ASP A 84 22.43 8.63 -3.09
C ASP A 84 22.61 8.63 -1.56
N LYS A 85 21.66 8.05 -0.85
CA LYS A 85 21.60 8.01 0.63
C LYS A 85 21.17 6.62 1.12
N PRO A 86 21.55 6.25 2.36
CA PRO A 86 21.02 5.06 3.01
C PRO A 86 19.50 5.14 3.15
N SER A 87 18.85 3.97 3.26
CA SER A 87 17.42 3.89 3.50
C SER A 87 17.01 4.58 4.81
N ARG A 88 16.00 5.39 4.74
CA ARG A 88 15.33 5.97 5.90
C ARG A 88 14.50 4.92 6.64
N SER A 89 14.19 5.19 7.90
CA SER A 89 13.25 4.35 8.64
C SER A 89 11.82 4.47 8.09
N LEU A 90 10.99 3.46 8.36
CA LEU A 90 9.57 3.49 8.02
C LEU A 90 8.87 4.72 8.61
N ALA A 91 9.18 5.11 9.85
CA ALA A 91 8.64 6.30 10.49
C ALA A 91 9.02 7.59 9.73
N ALA A 92 10.26 7.70 9.24
CA ALA A 92 10.71 8.86 8.46
C ALA A 92 10.00 8.94 7.10
N VAL A 93 9.88 7.81 6.39
CA VAL A 93 9.15 7.74 5.10
C VAL A 93 7.68 8.11 5.29
N ARG A 94 7.03 7.58 6.33
CA ARG A 94 5.65 7.94 6.69
C ARG A 94 5.51 9.43 6.99
N SER A 95 6.41 10.00 7.80
CA SER A 95 6.37 11.41 8.16
C SER A 95 6.49 12.31 6.93
N GLU A 96 7.40 12.01 6.03
CA GLU A 96 7.56 12.77 4.78
C GLU A 96 6.33 12.66 3.88
N TYR A 97 5.74 11.47 3.76
CA TYR A 97 4.52 11.30 2.98
C TYR A 97 3.37 12.15 3.54
N ILE A 98 3.15 12.15 4.85
CA ILE A 98 2.07 12.92 5.48
C ILE A 98 2.34 14.42 5.39
N HIS A 99 3.51 14.86 5.85
CA HIS A 99 3.78 16.29 6.11
C HIS A 99 4.36 17.02 4.90
N VAL A 100 4.83 16.31 3.87
CA VAL A 100 5.36 16.91 2.66
C VAL A 100 4.47 16.59 1.46
N ALA A 101 4.24 15.31 1.17
CA ALA A 101 3.52 14.92 -0.03
C ALA A 101 2.02 15.24 0.06
N LEU A 102 1.32 14.76 1.09
CA LEU A 102 -0.12 15.01 1.25
C LEU A 102 -0.42 16.45 1.63
N ALA A 103 0.33 17.04 2.55
CA ALA A 103 0.16 18.45 2.92
C ALA A 103 0.45 19.41 1.76
N GLY A 104 1.32 19.01 0.82
CA GLY A 104 1.58 19.71 -0.43
C GLY A 104 0.52 19.51 -1.53
N GLY A 105 -0.60 18.83 -1.24
CA GLY A 105 -1.67 18.58 -2.20
C GLY A 105 -1.40 17.41 -3.15
N GLY A 106 -0.56 16.46 -2.75
CA GLY A 106 -0.27 15.26 -3.52
C GLY A 106 -1.53 14.43 -3.79
N VAL A 107 -1.82 14.19 -5.07
CA VAL A 107 -2.98 13.41 -5.52
C VAL A 107 -2.55 12.33 -6.51
N ALA A 108 -3.35 11.30 -6.63
CA ALA A 108 -3.15 10.26 -7.64
C ALA A 108 -3.33 10.84 -9.05
N THR A 109 -2.42 10.50 -9.97
CA THR A 109 -2.46 10.95 -11.35
C THR A 109 -2.21 9.80 -12.32
N GLY A 110 -2.62 9.97 -13.57
CA GLY A 110 -2.35 9.02 -14.65
C GLY A 110 -2.86 7.60 -14.34
N GLN A 111 -1.96 6.63 -14.41
CA GLN A 111 -2.31 5.21 -14.20
C GLN A 111 -2.73 4.85 -12.76
N TYR A 112 -2.49 5.75 -11.81
CA TYR A 112 -2.85 5.55 -10.41
C TYR A 112 -4.27 6.01 -10.08
N VAL A 113 -4.92 6.74 -10.99
CA VAL A 113 -6.33 7.11 -10.83
C VAL A 113 -7.20 5.86 -11.00
N PRO A 114 -8.08 5.54 -10.03
CA PRO A 114 -8.89 4.33 -10.08
C PRO A 114 -9.86 4.36 -11.26
N GLN A 115 -10.10 3.19 -11.85
CA GLN A 115 -11.03 3.00 -12.96
C GLN A 115 -11.99 1.85 -12.61
N VAL A 116 -13.06 2.16 -11.90
CA VAL A 116 -14.17 1.21 -11.62
C VAL A 116 -15.06 1.14 -12.85
N LYS A 117 -15.26 -0.06 -13.41
CA LYS A 117 -15.92 -0.26 -14.69
C LYS A 117 -17.44 -0.44 -14.58
N ALA A 118 -17.91 -0.93 -13.46
CA ALA A 118 -19.33 -1.19 -13.20
C ALA A 118 -19.59 -1.30 -11.69
N THR A 119 -20.83 -1.10 -11.27
CA THR A 119 -21.27 -1.18 -9.87
C THR A 119 -22.04 -2.49 -9.60
N THR A 120 -21.52 -3.61 -10.10
CA THR A 120 -22.17 -4.92 -10.02
C THR A 120 -21.45 -5.86 -9.05
N ALA A 121 -22.14 -6.87 -8.54
CA ALA A 121 -21.53 -7.91 -7.71
C ALA A 121 -20.38 -8.63 -8.41
N ALA A 122 -20.48 -8.83 -9.72
CA ALA A 122 -19.41 -9.44 -10.52
C ALA A 122 -18.17 -8.55 -10.60
N GLU A 123 -18.33 -7.21 -10.72
CA GLU A 123 -17.18 -6.30 -10.72
C GLU A 123 -16.55 -6.19 -9.32
N ARG A 124 -17.39 -6.19 -8.26
CA ARG A 124 -16.88 -6.26 -6.88
C ARG A 124 -15.98 -7.48 -6.67
N SER A 125 -16.45 -8.66 -7.09
CA SER A 125 -15.66 -9.89 -7.01
C SER A 125 -14.32 -9.74 -7.73
N LYS A 126 -14.31 -9.20 -8.96
CA LYS A 126 -13.10 -8.98 -9.74
C LYS A 126 -12.12 -7.99 -9.06
N ILE A 127 -12.63 -6.94 -8.42
CA ILE A 127 -11.81 -5.96 -7.70
C ILE A 127 -11.12 -6.65 -6.52
N LEU A 128 -11.86 -7.40 -5.71
CA LEU A 128 -11.35 -8.18 -4.59
C LEU A 128 -10.32 -9.24 -5.03
N ASP A 129 -10.59 -9.96 -6.11
CA ASP A 129 -9.69 -10.98 -6.67
C ASP A 129 -8.38 -10.37 -7.18
N ARG A 130 -8.44 -9.17 -7.78
CA ARG A 130 -7.23 -8.44 -8.22
C ARG A 130 -6.37 -8.02 -7.05
N TRP A 131 -6.98 -7.54 -5.96
CA TRP A 131 -6.26 -7.24 -4.73
C TRP A 131 -5.56 -8.49 -4.18
N GLN A 132 -6.28 -9.57 -4.00
CA GLN A 132 -5.73 -10.86 -3.56
C GLN A 132 -4.58 -11.34 -4.45
N LYS A 133 -4.70 -11.15 -5.76
CA LYS A 133 -3.66 -11.53 -6.70
C LYS A 133 -2.39 -10.69 -6.52
N VAL A 134 -2.52 -9.37 -6.43
CA VAL A 134 -1.33 -8.50 -6.30
C VAL A 134 -0.57 -8.74 -4.99
N GLY A 135 -1.28 -9.07 -3.90
CA GLY A 135 -0.64 -9.44 -2.64
C GLY A 135 0.13 -10.74 -2.71
N ARG A 136 -0.49 -11.80 -3.24
CA ARG A 136 0.24 -13.06 -3.47
C ARG A 136 1.46 -12.87 -4.38
N ASP A 137 1.34 -11.99 -5.38
CA ASP A 137 2.45 -11.67 -6.28
C ASP A 137 3.55 -10.87 -5.54
N MET A 138 3.19 -9.96 -4.64
CA MET A 138 4.12 -9.21 -3.79
C MET A 138 4.91 -10.16 -2.88
N GLU A 139 4.22 -11.02 -2.12
CA GLU A 139 4.84 -11.99 -1.23
C GLU A 139 5.83 -12.89 -1.97
N LYS A 140 5.40 -13.51 -3.08
CA LYS A 140 6.23 -14.39 -3.91
C LYS A 140 7.44 -13.67 -4.52
N THR A 141 7.30 -12.38 -4.80
CA THR A 141 8.36 -11.60 -5.43
C THR A 141 9.36 -11.13 -4.38
N LEU A 142 8.88 -10.58 -3.27
CA LEU A 142 9.74 -10.12 -2.17
C LEU A 142 10.54 -11.29 -1.56
N ALA A 143 9.95 -12.47 -1.43
CA ALA A 143 10.64 -13.65 -0.92
C ALA A 143 11.90 -14.05 -1.72
N LYS A 144 12.01 -13.62 -2.99
CA LYS A 144 13.18 -13.90 -3.86
C LYS A 144 14.29 -12.86 -3.75
N TRP A 145 14.06 -11.78 -3.02
CA TRP A 145 15.05 -10.74 -2.83
C TRP A 145 15.94 -11.04 -1.63
N GLU A 146 17.20 -10.64 -1.71
CA GLU A 146 18.07 -10.59 -0.54
C GLU A 146 17.88 -9.27 0.19
N ASP A 147 17.96 -9.28 1.50
CA ASP A 147 17.71 -8.10 2.33
C ASP A 147 18.62 -6.92 1.91
N ALA A 148 19.90 -7.18 1.74
CA ALA A 148 20.88 -6.17 1.34
C ALA A 148 20.62 -5.54 -0.04
N ASP A 149 19.94 -6.24 -0.96
CA ASP A 149 19.64 -5.70 -2.29
C ASP A 149 18.57 -4.60 -2.27
N LEU A 150 17.72 -4.59 -1.23
CA LEU A 150 16.65 -3.61 -1.08
C LEU A 150 17.16 -2.17 -0.92
N ASP A 151 18.41 -2.02 -0.46
CA ASP A 151 19.05 -0.73 -0.25
C ASP A 151 19.95 -0.29 -1.44
N THR A 152 20.02 -1.10 -2.50
CA THR A 152 21.00 -0.88 -3.58
C THR A 152 20.40 -0.38 -4.88
N ILE A 153 19.08 -0.22 -4.95
CA ILE A 153 18.35 0.19 -6.14
C ILE A 153 17.55 1.45 -5.82
N ALA A 154 17.79 2.52 -6.58
CA ALA A 154 16.96 3.71 -6.54
C ALA A 154 15.65 3.45 -7.31
N VAL A 155 14.53 3.92 -6.78
CA VAL A 155 13.21 3.81 -7.42
C VAL A 155 12.57 5.20 -7.41
N PRO A 156 12.22 5.77 -8.56
CA PRO A 156 11.56 7.06 -8.60
C PRO A 156 10.12 6.94 -8.10
N HIS A 157 9.75 7.81 -7.15
CA HIS A 157 8.39 7.93 -6.66
C HIS A 157 7.83 9.31 -7.03
N PRO A 158 6.59 9.42 -7.57
CA PRO A 158 6.07 10.68 -8.10
C PRO A 158 5.96 11.81 -7.07
N LEU A 159 5.76 11.49 -5.80
CA LEU A 159 5.58 12.48 -4.73
C LEU A 159 6.81 12.60 -3.80
N LEU A 160 7.62 11.55 -3.66
CA LEU A 160 8.72 11.47 -2.68
C LEU A 160 10.12 11.45 -3.35
N GLY A 161 10.19 11.62 -4.67
CA GLY A 161 11.45 11.61 -5.40
C GLY A 161 12.12 10.23 -5.43
N ASN A 162 13.45 10.20 -5.46
CA ASN A 162 14.19 8.94 -5.47
C ASN A 162 14.22 8.31 -4.08
N MET A 163 13.78 7.07 -4.01
CA MET A 163 13.72 6.25 -2.80
C MET A 163 14.51 4.97 -3.01
N THR A 164 14.97 4.33 -1.93
CA THR A 164 15.44 2.94 -2.05
C THR A 164 14.25 2.00 -2.27
N LEU A 165 14.50 0.80 -2.77
CA LEU A 165 13.43 -0.20 -2.89
C LEU A 165 12.86 -0.55 -1.50
N ARG A 166 13.67 -0.58 -0.44
CA ARG A 166 13.22 -0.74 0.96
C ARG A 166 12.23 0.36 1.35
N GLU A 167 12.55 1.60 1.05
CA GLU A 167 11.67 2.75 1.36
C GLU A 167 10.35 2.70 0.58
N ILE A 168 10.36 2.25 -0.68
CA ILE A 168 9.13 2.03 -1.45
C ILE A 168 8.27 0.95 -0.81
N LEU A 169 8.87 -0.11 -0.27
CA LEU A 169 8.11 -1.13 0.47
C LEU A 169 7.51 -0.55 1.76
N PHE A 170 8.24 0.27 2.51
CA PHE A 170 7.71 0.99 3.67
C PHE A 170 6.56 1.92 3.31
N PHE A 171 6.75 2.71 2.24
CA PHE A 171 5.71 3.57 1.71
C PHE A 171 4.45 2.78 1.36
N THR A 172 4.60 1.64 0.67
CA THR A 172 3.46 0.80 0.23
C THR A 172 2.65 0.30 1.42
N LEU A 173 3.28 -0.20 2.48
CA LEU A 173 2.59 -0.61 3.71
C LEU A 173 1.76 0.54 4.31
N TYR A 174 2.37 1.71 4.46
CA TYR A 174 1.67 2.86 5.03
C TYR A 174 0.55 3.38 4.11
N HIS A 175 0.82 3.46 2.81
CA HIS A 175 -0.13 3.94 1.81
C HIS A 175 -1.40 3.08 1.76
N ASN A 176 -1.26 1.76 1.84
CA ASN A 176 -2.41 0.86 1.86
C ASN A 176 -3.32 1.15 3.07
N LEU A 177 -2.72 1.35 4.25
CA LEU A 177 -3.48 1.64 5.46
C LEU A 177 -4.07 3.06 5.48
N HIS A 178 -3.40 4.02 4.86
CA HIS A 178 -3.94 5.36 4.66
C HIS A 178 -5.29 5.30 3.94
N HIS A 179 -5.38 4.59 2.83
CA HIS A 179 -6.63 4.44 2.08
C HIS A 179 -7.69 3.60 2.78
N VAL A 180 -7.30 2.63 3.61
CA VAL A 180 -8.26 1.96 4.50
C VAL A 180 -8.88 2.97 5.48
N ARG A 181 -8.09 3.88 6.06
CA ARG A 181 -8.60 4.94 6.95
C ARG A 181 -9.54 5.90 6.23
N ASP A 182 -9.24 6.27 4.98
CA ASP A 182 -10.15 7.11 4.18
C ASP A 182 -11.52 6.44 4.05
N VAL A 183 -11.55 5.14 3.78
CA VAL A 183 -12.81 4.38 3.69
C VAL A 183 -13.48 4.24 5.06
N GLN A 184 -12.73 4.06 6.15
CA GLN A 184 -13.30 4.02 7.50
C GLN A 184 -13.97 5.35 7.88
N GLN A 185 -13.34 6.49 7.52
CA GLN A 185 -13.92 7.81 7.68
C GLN A 185 -15.19 7.98 6.84
N LEU A 186 -15.14 7.58 5.57
CA LEU A 186 -16.29 7.62 4.65
C LEU A 186 -17.48 6.85 5.21
N LEU A 187 -17.24 5.68 5.80
CA LEU A 187 -18.28 4.83 6.39
C LEU A 187 -18.68 5.27 7.80
N SER A 188 -18.14 6.38 8.31
CA SER A 188 -18.38 6.91 9.67
C SER A 188 -18.13 5.88 10.78
N LEU A 189 -17.15 5.00 10.59
CA LEU A 189 -16.78 4.04 11.61
C LEU A 189 -16.16 4.76 12.82
N PRO A 190 -16.47 4.34 14.07
CA PRO A 190 -15.85 4.91 15.26
C PRO A 190 -14.32 4.83 15.19
N GLN A 191 -13.62 5.87 15.71
CA GLN A 191 -12.14 5.87 15.71
C GLN A 191 -11.54 4.68 16.46
N SER A 192 -12.26 4.14 17.46
CA SER A 192 -11.89 2.91 18.17
C SER A 192 -11.88 1.65 17.27
N GLU A 193 -12.52 1.71 16.11
CA GLU A 193 -12.57 0.64 15.12
C GLU A 193 -11.62 0.91 13.94
N TRP A 194 -10.86 2.02 13.96
CA TRP A 194 -9.89 2.33 12.93
C TRP A 194 -8.65 1.46 13.10
N PHE A 195 -8.09 1.06 11.97
CA PHE A 195 -6.78 0.41 11.95
C PHE A 195 -5.72 1.41 12.41
N ASP A 196 -5.20 1.20 13.61
CA ASP A 196 -4.06 1.95 14.11
C ASP A 196 -2.78 1.16 13.81
N LEU A 197 -1.91 1.79 13.04
CA LEU A 197 -0.52 1.37 12.98
C LEU A 197 0.14 1.83 14.27
N VAL A 198 0.07 1.02 15.29
CA VAL A 198 0.93 1.19 16.45
C VAL A 198 2.33 0.74 16.01
N PHE A 199 3.15 1.69 15.59
CA PHE A 199 4.58 1.45 15.45
C PHE A 199 5.14 1.31 16.87
N VAL A 200 5.33 0.10 17.32
CA VAL A 200 6.17 -0.16 18.48
C VAL A 200 7.60 0.12 18.02
N GLU A 201 8.15 1.28 18.41
CA GLU A 201 9.58 1.47 18.37
C GLU A 201 10.18 0.40 19.29
N LEU A 202 10.75 -0.63 18.68
CA LEU A 202 11.59 -1.57 19.39
C LEU A 202 12.81 -0.78 19.86
N LYS A 203 12.89 -0.56 21.18
CA LYS A 203 14.04 -0.01 21.85
C LYS A 203 15.24 -0.97 21.78
#